data_fb3140b29929e0bbbfb7295baea21c71
#
_entry.id   fb3140b29929e0bbbfb7295baea21c71
#
_cell.length_a   1.000
_cell.length_b   1.000
_cell.length_c   1.000
_cell.angle_alpha   90.00
_cell.angle_beta   90.00
_cell.angle_gamma   90.00
#
_symmetry.space_group_name_H-M   'P 1'
#
loop_
_entity.id
_entity.type
_entity.pdbx_description
1 polymer ?
#
loop_
_entity_poly.entity_id
_entity_poly.type
_entity_poly.pdbx_seq_one_letter_code
_entity_poly.pdbx_strand_id
1 'polypeptide(L)'
;MEKVSVQLTQTKHPVYFIDEKDIREIVKKSNPGKRIGDINIPDLEKKINLLPAVDSANVYLNLNGNLNLDIKQRVPAFRRNKNGRDFYGDEKGTEFPISKNYSFPCMLVTGNVDKSEYVKLAELVDKIDRDEFSKKYFIGITKENGGYNFLTSQGNYKVEIADLEKINVKVKGFKTFVEKHLFYQEPDKYSKISVKYDNQIVTTLNPYFKENDSLINIGSKELAKAPTAANIAKKEAAKPVAKPETKPREKPKVAVSKPKAELKTAVKKENPNPKTSTPKPAAKPKAKVKIE
;
A
#
# COMPACT_ATOMS: atom_id res chain seq x y z
N MET A 1 10.48 13.20 44.31
CA MET A 1 10.28 12.65 42.97
C MET A 1 11.58 12.43 42.17
N GLU A 2 12.69 12.39 42.84
CA GLU A 2 14.01 12.10 42.22
C GLU A 2 14.19 10.64 41.73
N LYS A 3 13.24 9.77 42.06
CA LYS A 3 13.31 8.34 41.74
C LYS A 3 12.40 7.90 40.58
N VAL A 4 12.01 8.81 39.67
CA VAL A 4 11.20 8.50 38.50
C VAL A 4 12.02 8.75 37.23
N SER A 5 12.30 7.70 36.49
CA SER A 5 12.98 7.73 35.19
C SER A 5 11.95 7.50 34.09
N VAL A 6 11.90 8.41 33.13
CA VAL A 6 11.06 8.27 31.93
C VAL A 6 11.98 8.16 30.72
N GLN A 7 11.83 7.06 29.98
CA GLN A 7 12.56 6.80 28.75
C GLN A 7 11.61 6.74 27.58
N LEU A 8 11.76 7.65 26.63
CA LEU A 8 11.05 7.60 25.36
C LEU A 8 11.85 6.72 24.40
N THR A 9 11.30 5.59 24.01
CA THR A 9 11.96 4.65 23.09
C THR A 9 12.09 5.28 21.72
N GLN A 10 13.27 5.17 21.11
CA GLN A 10 13.51 5.65 19.75
C GLN A 10 12.62 4.88 18.76
N THR A 11 11.99 5.60 17.85
CA THR A 11 11.15 5.10 16.79
C THR A 11 11.86 5.26 15.43
N LYS A 12 11.37 4.54 14.41
CA LYS A 12 11.90 4.63 13.02
C LYS A 12 12.01 6.07 12.51
N HIS A 13 11.05 6.90 12.88
CA HIS A 13 11.06 8.34 12.63
C HIS A 13 10.91 9.08 13.96
N PRO A 14 11.66 10.16 14.21
CA PRO A 14 11.52 10.92 15.43
C PRO A 14 10.11 11.53 15.53
N VAL A 15 9.46 11.31 16.65
CA VAL A 15 8.12 11.83 16.94
C VAL A 15 8.11 12.50 18.31
N TYR A 16 7.34 13.60 18.45
CA TYR A 16 7.33 14.46 19.63
C TYR A 16 5.91 14.78 20.07
N PHE A 17 5.02 13.77 20.11
CA PHE A 17 3.64 13.94 20.53
C PHE A 17 3.50 14.04 22.04
N ILE A 18 4.39 13.42 22.77
CA ILE A 18 4.41 13.34 24.22
C ILE A 18 5.83 13.68 24.67
N ASP A 19 5.95 14.53 25.65
CA ASP A 19 7.22 14.82 26.28
C ASP A 19 7.33 14.18 27.68
N GLU A 20 8.53 14.19 28.25
CA GLU A 20 8.78 13.63 29.58
C GLU A 20 7.99 14.35 30.67
N LYS A 21 7.69 15.65 30.49
CA LYS A 21 6.95 16.47 31.47
C LYS A 21 5.50 16.00 31.56
N ASP A 22 4.88 15.71 30.41
CA ASP A 22 3.49 15.20 30.35
C ASP A 22 3.37 13.91 31.16
N ILE A 23 4.32 13.00 30.98
CA ILE A 23 4.33 11.71 31.68
C ILE A 23 4.58 11.91 33.19
N ARG A 24 5.52 12.77 33.56
CA ARG A 24 5.78 13.08 34.98
C ARG A 24 4.55 13.69 35.66
N GLU A 25 3.75 14.49 34.97
CA GLU A 25 2.49 15.01 35.50
C GLU A 25 1.45 13.90 35.75
N ILE A 26 1.36 12.94 34.84
CA ILE A 26 0.45 11.78 35.01
C ILE A 26 0.86 10.94 36.21
N VAL A 27 2.17 10.69 36.37
CA VAL A 27 2.70 9.99 37.53
C VAL A 27 2.37 10.75 38.84
N LYS A 28 2.56 12.08 38.85
CA LYS A 28 2.22 12.93 40.01
C LYS A 28 0.73 12.83 40.38
N LYS A 29 -0.14 12.91 39.38
CA LYS A 29 -1.61 12.80 39.58
C LYS A 29 -2.04 11.42 40.05
N SER A 30 -1.33 10.38 39.64
CA SER A 30 -1.60 9.00 40.04
C SER A 30 -1.04 8.64 41.42
N ASN A 31 -0.15 9.46 41.99
CA ASN A 31 0.47 9.25 43.29
C ASN A 31 0.48 10.55 44.13
N PRO A 32 -0.65 10.99 44.67
CA PRO A 32 -0.70 12.20 45.47
C PRO A 32 0.08 12.08 46.81
N GLY A 33 0.23 10.86 47.32
CA GLY A 33 0.97 10.58 48.58
C GLY A 33 2.49 10.66 48.47
N LYS A 34 3.05 10.82 47.25
CA LYS A 34 4.47 10.95 46.95
C LYS A 34 5.38 9.78 47.35
N ARG A 35 4.84 8.69 47.89
CA ARG A 35 5.57 7.45 48.20
C ARG A 35 5.50 6.52 47.00
N ILE A 36 6.64 6.08 46.51
CA ILE A 36 6.69 5.19 45.31
C ILE A 36 6.05 3.85 45.59
N GLY A 37 6.13 3.34 46.84
CA GLY A 37 5.49 2.08 47.23
C GLY A 37 3.94 2.09 47.21
N ASP A 38 3.33 3.27 47.17
CA ASP A 38 1.85 3.41 47.15
C ASP A 38 1.33 3.48 45.70
N ILE A 39 2.19 3.43 44.70
CA ILE A 39 1.78 3.50 43.29
C ILE A 39 1.22 2.15 42.84
N ASN A 40 -0.01 2.18 42.33
CA ASN A 40 -0.57 1.05 41.59
C ASN A 40 0.04 1.04 40.18
N ILE A 41 1.11 0.25 39.98
CA ILE A 41 1.86 0.17 38.71
C ILE A 41 0.96 -0.29 37.54
N PRO A 42 0.14 -1.35 37.66
CA PRO A 42 -0.75 -1.77 36.58
C PRO A 42 -1.75 -0.69 36.18
N ASP A 43 -2.29 0.08 37.13
CA ASP A 43 -3.23 1.17 36.86
C ASP A 43 -2.52 2.35 36.17
N LEU A 44 -1.32 2.69 36.59
CA LEU A 44 -0.49 3.73 35.95
C LEU A 44 -0.13 3.35 34.52
N GLU A 45 0.33 2.13 34.31
CA GLU A 45 0.65 1.59 32.99
C GLU A 45 -0.57 1.64 32.06
N LYS A 46 -1.72 1.20 32.55
CA LYS A 46 -2.98 1.27 31.81
C LYS A 46 -3.36 2.71 31.44
N LYS A 47 -3.20 3.66 32.36
CA LYS A 47 -3.48 5.08 32.11
C LYS A 47 -2.57 5.66 31.01
N ILE A 48 -1.28 5.29 31.00
CA ILE A 48 -0.34 5.73 29.97
C ILE A 48 -0.65 5.09 28.64
N ASN A 49 -0.96 3.79 28.60
CA ASN A 49 -1.35 3.07 27.39
C ASN A 49 -2.67 3.58 26.77
N LEU A 50 -3.52 4.25 27.55
CA LEU A 50 -4.74 4.89 27.05
C LEU A 50 -4.49 6.24 26.37
N LEU A 51 -3.28 6.80 26.46
CA LEU A 51 -2.95 8.04 25.75
C LEU A 51 -2.94 7.77 24.23
N PRO A 52 -3.62 8.59 23.43
CA PRO A 52 -3.78 8.31 22.00
C PRO A 52 -2.46 8.17 21.23
N ALA A 53 -1.45 8.94 21.61
CA ALA A 53 -0.14 8.95 20.96
C ALA A 53 0.84 7.88 21.50
N VAL A 54 0.43 7.05 22.46
CA VAL A 54 1.23 5.93 22.98
C VAL A 54 0.93 4.67 22.19
N ASP A 55 1.97 4.02 21.66
CA ASP A 55 1.89 2.70 21.05
C ASP A 55 1.95 1.60 22.12
N SER A 56 2.90 1.74 23.06
CA SER A 56 3.04 0.86 24.21
C SER A 56 3.79 1.56 25.33
N ALA A 57 3.46 1.22 26.55
CA ALA A 57 4.17 1.65 27.74
C ALA A 57 4.42 0.45 28.65
N ASN A 58 5.59 0.41 29.28
CA ASN A 58 5.95 -0.53 30.30
C ASN A 58 6.37 0.24 31.56
N VAL A 59 5.78 -0.08 32.70
CA VAL A 59 6.03 0.60 33.96
C VAL A 59 6.49 -0.41 35.00
N TYR A 60 7.68 -0.19 35.59
CA TYR A 60 8.25 -1.13 36.55
C TYR A 60 9.11 -0.44 37.61
N LEU A 61 9.27 -1.08 38.74
CA LEU A 61 10.25 -0.70 39.77
C LEU A 61 11.53 -1.49 39.54
N ASN A 62 12.67 -0.79 39.56
CA ASN A 62 13.96 -1.46 39.56
C ASN A 62 14.36 -1.87 41.01
N LEU A 63 15.44 -2.66 41.13
CA LEU A 63 15.93 -3.13 42.42
C LEU A 63 16.34 -2.01 43.38
N ASN A 64 16.66 -0.81 42.87
CA ASN A 64 16.99 0.37 43.68
C ASN A 64 15.74 1.16 44.13
N GLY A 65 14.55 0.66 43.86
CA GLY A 65 13.28 1.32 44.17
C GLY A 65 12.98 2.55 43.31
N ASN A 66 13.59 2.68 42.14
CA ASN A 66 13.24 3.72 41.16
C ASN A 66 12.12 3.22 40.26
N LEU A 67 11.13 4.08 40.03
CA LEU A 67 10.08 3.85 39.04
C LEU A 67 10.60 4.17 37.65
N ASN A 68 10.58 3.19 36.76
CA ASN A 68 10.98 3.35 35.37
C ASN A 68 9.75 3.23 34.47
N LEU A 69 9.72 4.06 33.45
CA LEU A 69 8.66 4.12 32.45
C LEU A 69 9.30 4.11 31.06
N ASP A 70 9.13 3.01 30.35
CA ASP A 70 9.60 2.88 28.96
C ASP A 70 8.40 3.08 28.06
N ILE A 71 8.40 4.16 27.27
CA ILE A 71 7.24 4.56 26.47
C ILE A 71 7.63 4.63 25.02
N LYS A 72 6.89 3.88 24.20
CA LYS A 72 6.97 3.94 22.74
C LYS A 72 5.82 4.77 22.20
N GLN A 73 6.14 5.85 21.47
CA GLN A 73 5.14 6.68 20.83
C GLN A 73 4.69 6.07 19.50
N ARG A 74 3.44 6.35 19.09
CA ARG A 74 2.91 6.00 17.77
C ARG A 74 3.59 6.83 16.70
N VAL A 75 3.95 6.17 15.58
CA VAL A 75 4.45 6.84 14.40
C VAL A 75 3.32 6.91 13.38
N PRO A 76 2.91 8.11 12.93
CA PRO A 76 1.93 8.23 11.86
C PRO A 76 2.45 7.62 10.56
N ALA A 77 1.63 6.84 9.89
CA ALA A 77 1.86 6.42 8.51
C ALA A 77 1.20 7.41 7.54
N PHE A 78 -0.01 7.87 7.84
CA PHE A 78 -0.74 8.82 6.99
C PHE A 78 -1.61 9.75 7.84
N ARG A 79 -1.97 10.90 7.26
CA ARG A 79 -2.96 11.83 7.80
C ARG A 79 -4.25 11.73 7.02
N ARG A 80 -5.36 11.81 7.71
CA ARG A 80 -6.70 11.72 7.13
C ARG A 80 -7.60 12.80 7.66
N ASN A 81 -8.43 13.38 6.77
CA ASN A 81 -9.55 14.22 7.16
C ASN A 81 -10.86 13.42 7.07
N LYS A 82 -11.64 13.40 8.14
CA LYS A 82 -12.96 12.79 8.20
C LYS A 82 -13.92 13.72 8.92
N ASN A 83 -14.97 14.13 8.23
CA ASN A 83 -15.99 15.03 8.79
C ASN A 83 -15.41 16.32 9.41
N GLY A 84 -14.43 16.93 8.74
CA GLY A 84 -13.78 18.16 9.20
C GLY A 84 -12.81 17.99 10.38
N ARG A 85 -12.53 16.75 10.79
CA ARG A 85 -11.52 16.44 11.82
C ARG A 85 -10.37 15.67 11.20
N ASP A 86 -9.18 16.08 11.55
CA ASP A 86 -7.95 15.43 11.12
C ASP A 86 -7.48 14.38 12.12
N PHE A 87 -7.03 13.25 11.59
CA PHE A 87 -6.49 12.11 12.34
C PHE A 87 -5.20 11.65 11.70
N TYR A 88 -4.38 10.98 12.50
CA TYR A 88 -3.32 10.12 12.02
C TYR A 88 -3.78 8.67 12.03
N GLY A 89 -3.32 7.89 11.06
CA GLY A 89 -3.34 6.43 11.08
C GLY A 89 -1.92 5.89 11.20
N ASP A 90 -1.72 4.91 12.09
CA ASP A 90 -0.44 4.22 12.24
C ASP A 90 -0.35 2.95 11.37
N GLU A 91 0.81 2.27 11.41
CA GLU A 91 1.04 1.01 10.68
C GLU A 91 0.13 -0.15 11.12
N LYS A 92 -0.42 -0.08 12.34
CA LYS A 92 -1.33 -1.08 12.90
C LYS A 92 -2.81 -0.78 12.57
N GLY A 93 -3.08 0.30 11.83
CA GLY A 93 -4.43 0.75 11.50
C GLY A 93 -5.14 1.46 12.65
N THR A 94 -4.40 1.94 13.66
CA THR A 94 -4.98 2.68 14.78
C THR A 94 -5.10 4.17 14.43
N GLU A 95 -6.30 4.73 14.59
CA GLU A 95 -6.52 6.17 14.49
C GLU A 95 -6.17 6.86 15.80
N PHE A 96 -5.49 8.01 15.70
CA PHE A 96 -5.28 8.89 16.83
C PHE A 96 -5.33 10.38 16.40
N PRO A 97 -5.74 11.28 17.29
CA PRO A 97 -5.94 12.68 16.95
C PRO A 97 -4.62 13.40 16.68
N ILE A 98 -4.68 14.47 15.87
CA ILE A 98 -3.56 15.37 15.69
C ILE A 98 -3.28 16.12 17.00
N SER A 99 -2.01 16.20 17.38
CA SER A 99 -1.57 17.01 18.51
C SER A 99 -1.67 18.50 18.16
N LYS A 100 -2.01 19.32 19.14
CA LYS A 100 -1.98 20.79 19.00
C LYS A 100 -0.55 21.34 18.96
N ASN A 101 0.39 20.63 19.57
CA ASN A 101 1.76 21.10 19.78
C ASN A 101 2.76 20.55 18.74
N TYR A 102 2.40 19.46 18.05
CA TYR A 102 3.31 18.81 17.12
C TYR A 102 2.53 18.24 15.91
N SER A 103 3.05 18.49 14.72
CA SER A 103 2.54 17.93 13.47
C SER A 103 3.62 17.10 12.80
N PHE A 104 3.30 15.85 12.50
CA PHE A 104 4.19 14.94 11.78
C PHE A 104 3.92 15.02 10.27
N PRO A 105 4.97 15.22 9.45
CA PRO A 105 4.81 15.23 8.00
C PRO A 105 4.56 13.81 7.49
N CYS A 106 3.39 13.57 6.93
CA CYS A 106 3.02 12.30 6.31
C CYS A 106 2.02 12.53 5.19
N MET A 107 1.81 11.50 4.36
CA MET A 107 0.94 11.57 3.20
C MET A 107 -0.51 11.84 3.60
N LEU A 108 -1.16 12.79 2.89
CA LEU A 108 -2.58 13.07 3.08
C LEU A 108 -3.43 12.04 2.34
N VAL A 109 -4.40 11.49 3.06
CA VAL A 109 -5.40 10.56 2.53
C VAL A 109 -6.79 11.18 2.65
N THR A 110 -7.51 11.26 1.55
CA THR A 110 -8.86 11.83 1.48
C THR A 110 -9.87 10.80 0.95
N GLY A 111 -11.14 11.13 1.06
CA GLY A 111 -12.23 10.28 0.57
C GLY A 111 -12.75 9.27 1.62
N ASN A 112 -13.62 8.37 1.19
CA ASN A 112 -14.29 7.43 2.08
C ASN A 112 -13.49 6.13 2.22
N VAL A 113 -12.52 6.12 3.15
CA VAL A 113 -11.66 4.96 3.44
C VAL A 113 -12.17 4.27 4.70
N ASP A 114 -12.34 2.95 4.65
CA ASP A 114 -12.76 2.14 5.79
C ASP A 114 -11.58 1.78 6.69
N LYS A 115 -11.85 1.61 7.99
CA LYS A 115 -10.80 1.24 8.96
C LYS A 115 -10.12 -0.09 8.62
N SER A 116 -10.83 -1.02 8.02
CA SER A 116 -10.30 -2.32 7.58
C SER A 116 -9.19 -2.20 6.52
N GLU A 117 -9.14 -1.07 5.82
CA GLU A 117 -8.14 -0.81 4.77
C GLU A 117 -6.89 -0.09 5.29
N TYR A 118 -6.88 0.39 6.54
CA TYR A 118 -5.81 1.24 7.07
C TYR A 118 -4.45 0.57 7.09
N VAL A 119 -4.38 -0.72 7.43
CA VAL A 119 -3.12 -1.48 7.44
C VAL A 119 -2.54 -1.54 6.02
N LYS A 120 -3.36 -1.92 5.03
CA LYS A 120 -2.92 -1.95 3.62
C LYS A 120 -2.54 -0.56 3.10
N LEU A 121 -3.24 0.48 3.55
CA LEU A 121 -2.94 1.86 3.20
C LEU A 121 -1.62 2.33 3.81
N ALA A 122 -1.35 1.98 5.06
CA ALA A 122 -0.08 2.27 5.72
C ALA A 122 1.09 1.54 5.04
N GLU A 123 0.90 0.28 4.63
CA GLU A 123 1.88 -0.45 3.83
C GLU A 123 2.15 0.21 2.47
N LEU A 124 1.11 0.73 1.82
CA LEU A 124 1.24 1.47 0.57
C LEU A 124 2.08 2.74 0.77
N VAL A 125 1.77 3.52 1.81
CA VAL A 125 2.52 4.75 2.11
C VAL A 125 3.97 4.44 2.46
N ASP A 126 4.25 3.41 3.26
CA ASP A 126 5.63 2.98 3.55
C ASP A 126 6.41 2.58 2.28
N LYS A 127 5.75 1.92 1.32
CA LYS A 127 6.36 1.60 0.01
C LYS A 127 6.65 2.85 -0.82
N ILE A 128 5.75 3.82 -0.81
CA ILE A 128 5.95 5.11 -1.50
C ILE A 128 7.12 5.87 -0.87
N ASP A 129 7.20 5.91 0.45
CA ASP A 129 8.25 6.61 1.17
C ASP A 129 9.65 6.00 0.99
N ARG A 130 9.72 4.70 0.69
CA ARG A 130 10.98 3.99 0.41
C ARG A 130 11.48 4.16 -1.01
N ASP A 131 10.62 4.48 -1.97
CA ASP A 131 11.01 4.73 -3.36
C ASP A 131 11.14 6.22 -3.62
N GLU A 132 12.34 6.70 -3.90
CA GLU A 132 12.62 8.14 -4.08
C GLU A 132 11.78 8.79 -5.18
N PHE A 133 11.51 8.06 -6.28
CA PHE A 133 10.65 8.55 -7.35
C PHE A 133 9.23 8.74 -6.82
N SER A 134 8.65 7.69 -6.23
CA SER A 134 7.28 7.70 -5.71
C SER A 134 7.08 8.77 -4.64
N LYS A 135 8.02 8.91 -3.72
CA LYS A 135 8.00 9.91 -2.65
C LYS A 135 7.99 11.35 -3.17
N LYS A 136 8.72 11.62 -4.25
CA LYS A 136 8.74 12.95 -4.88
C LYS A 136 7.53 13.19 -5.78
N TYR A 137 6.99 12.13 -6.38
CA TYR A 137 5.96 12.22 -7.39
C TYR A 137 4.54 12.21 -6.82
N PHE A 138 4.28 11.39 -5.81
CA PHE A 138 2.95 11.27 -5.20
C PHE A 138 2.84 12.14 -3.96
N ILE A 139 1.91 13.09 -3.97
CA ILE A 139 1.69 14.06 -2.88
C ILE A 139 0.47 13.74 -2.02
N GLY A 140 -0.38 12.81 -2.45
CA GLY A 140 -1.57 12.42 -1.71
C GLY A 140 -2.27 11.22 -2.31
N ILE A 141 -3.20 10.69 -1.56
CA ILE A 141 -4.06 9.56 -1.94
C ILE A 141 -5.52 10.00 -1.77
N THR A 142 -6.36 9.70 -2.73
CA THR A 142 -7.81 9.91 -2.60
C THR A 142 -8.56 8.63 -2.94
N LYS A 143 -9.62 8.33 -2.18
CA LYS A 143 -10.54 7.22 -2.49
C LYS A 143 -11.85 7.79 -3.02
N GLU A 144 -12.13 7.54 -4.30
CA GLU A 144 -13.32 8.01 -5.01
C GLU A 144 -13.99 6.83 -5.71
N ASN A 145 -15.32 6.75 -5.66
CA ASN A 145 -16.10 5.69 -6.33
C ASN A 145 -15.61 4.26 -6.01
N GLY A 146 -15.17 4.05 -4.77
CA GLY A 146 -14.67 2.74 -4.33
C GLY A 146 -13.23 2.41 -4.74
N GLY A 147 -12.58 3.24 -5.56
CA GLY A 147 -11.20 3.05 -6.02
C GLY A 147 -10.24 4.11 -5.49
N TYR A 148 -8.96 3.75 -5.42
CA TYR A 148 -7.88 4.63 -4.99
C TYR A 148 -7.22 5.33 -6.18
N ASN A 149 -6.89 6.60 -5.98
CA ASN A 149 -6.12 7.41 -6.91
C ASN A 149 -4.97 8.08 -6.17
N PHE A 150 -3.81 8.18 -6.84
CA PHE A 150 -2.74 9.06 -6.38
C PHE A 150 -2.93 10.46 -6.95
N LEU A 151 -2.63 11.44 -6.12
CA LEU A 151 -2.42 12.83 -6.53
C LEU A 151 -0.94 13.03 -6.81
N THR A 152 -0.61 13.71 -7.89
CA THR A 152 0.77 13.87 -8.36
C THR A 152 1.27 15.29 -8.15
N SER A 153 2.59 15.43 -7.97
CA SER A 153 3.26 16.73 -7.88
C SER A 153 3.46 17.40 -9.25
N GLN A 154 3.27 16.64 -10.34
CA GLN A 154 3.45 17.11 -11.72
C GLN A 154 2.18 16.88 -12.52
N GLY A 155 1.67 17.95 -13.13
CA GLY A 155 0.43 17.93 -13.92
C GLY A 155 -0.86 17.84 -13.09
N ASN A 156 -1.99 18.01 -13.76
CA ASN A 156 -3.33 18.03 -13.15
C ASN A 156 -4.08 16.70 -13.30
N TYR A 157 -3.37 15.59 -13.56
CA TYR A 157 -3.99 14.29 -13.73
C TYR A 157 -3.95 13.46 -12.43
N LYS A 158 -4.92 12.57 -12.30
CA LYS A 158 -4.96 11.55 -11.24
C LYS A 158 -4.42 10.21 -11.76
N VAL A 159 -3.71 9.48 -10.91
CA VAL A 159 -3.25 8.11 -11.21
C VAL A 159 -4.19 7.12 -10.55
N GLU A 160 -5.06 6.48 -11.34
CA GLU A 160 -6.04 5.49 -10.86
C GLU A 160 -5.37 4.13 -10.65
N ILE A 161 -5.38 3.64 -9.40
CA ILE A 161 -4.84 2.34 -9.01
C ILE A 161 -5.92 1.31 -8.67
N ALA A 162 -7.17 1.75 -8.53
CA ALA A 162 -8.37 1.03 -8.12
C ALA A 162 -8.26 0.42 -6.71
N ASP A 163 -7.61 -0.70 -6.55
CA ASP A 163 -7.40 -1.40 -5.27
C ASP A 163 -5.94 -1.31 -4.79
N LEU A 164 -5.70 -1.75 -3.56
CA LEU A 164 -4.37 -1.78 -2.94
C LEU A 164 -3.61 -3.11 -3.19
N GLU A 165 -4.10 -3.94 -4.12
CA GLU A 165 -3.42 -5.17 -4.50
C GLU A 165 -2.33 -4.91 -5.57
N LYS A 166 -1.29 -5.75 -5.59
CA LYS A 166 -0.20 -5.69 -6.58
C LYS A 166 0.44 -4.31 -6.75
N ILE A 167 0.42 -3.49 -5.70
CA ILE A 167 0.80 -2.07 -5.76
C ILE A 167 2.21 -1.85 -6.33
N ASN A 168 3.15 -2.76 -6.04
CA ASN A 168 4.52 -2.67 -6.56
C ASN A 168 4.56 -2.73 -8.10
N VAL A 169 3.71 -3.57 -8.70
CA VAL A 169 3.62 -3.70 -10.17
C VAL A 169 3.01 -2.44 -10.76
N LYS A 170 1.93 -1.92 -10.14
CA LYS A 170 1.24 -0.70 -10.56
C LYS A 170 2.17 0.52 -10.50
N VAL A 171 2.88 0.70 -9.38
CA VAL A 171 3.83 1.82 -9.21
C VAL A 171 5.01 1.71 -10.17
N LYS A 172 5.59 0.50 -10.34
CA LYS A 172 6.68 0.28 -11.29
C LYS A 172 6.23 0.55 -12.73
N GLY A 173 5.04 0.08 -13.11
CA GLY A 173 4.45 0.34 -14.42
C GLY A 173 4.27 1.84 -14.66
N PHE A 174 3.72 2.55 -13.68
CA PHE A 174 3.57 4.01 -13.75
C PHE A 174 4.91 4.73 -13.90
N LYS A 175 5.92 4.38 -13.10
CA LYS A 175 7.27 4.95 -13.20
C LYS A 175 7.85 4.76 -14.60
N THR A 176 7.75 3.55 -15.14
CA THR A 176 8.21 3.28 -16.52
C THR A 176 7.45 4.11 -17.56
N PHE A 177 6.16 4.32 -17.37
CA PHE A 177 5.35 5.16 -18.25
C PHE A 177 5.78 6.62 -18.19
N VAL A 178 6.03 7.15 -16.99
CA VAL A 178 6.55 8.51 -16.80
C VAL A 178 7.88 8.67 -17.51
N GLU A 179 8.85 7.78 -17.27
CA GLU A 179 10.20 7.86 -17.83
C GLU A 179 10.23 7.74 -19.36
N LYS A 180 9.37 6.88 -19.93
CA LYS A 180 9.42 6.57 -21.39
C LYS A 180 8.47 7.41 -22.24
N HIS A 181 7.38 7.91 -21.65
CA HIS A 181 6.32 8.58 -22.41
C HIS A 181 5.98 9.96 -21.86
N LEU A 182 5.65 10.06 -20.57
CA LEU A 182 5.10 11.29 -20.00
C LEU A 182 6.15 12.40 -19.93
N PHE A 183 7.41 12.05 -19.71
CA PHE A 183 8.54 13.01 -19.69
C PHE A 183 8.68 13.83 -20.99
N TYR A 184 8.25 13.26 -22.10
CA TYR A 184 8.33 13.90 -23.44
C TYR A 184 7.02 14.57 -23.86
N GLN A 185 6.06 14.72 -22.95
CA GLN A 185 4.75 15.28 -23.26
C GLN A 185 4.36 16.35 -22.23
N GLU A 186 3.46 17.25 -22.65
CA GLU A 186 2.90 18.25 -21.75
C GLU A 186 2.13 17.56 -20.62
N PRO A 187 2.39 17.91 -19.35
CA PRO A 187 1.75 17.27 -18.19
C PRO A 187 0.23 17.36 -18.20
N ASP A 188 -0.33 18.46 -18.76
CA ASP A 188 -1.76 18.73 -18.81
C ASP A 188 -2.51 18.01 -19.94
N LYS A 189 -1.80 17.26 -20.80
CA LYS A 189 -2.39 16.50 -21.90
C LYS A 189 -3.39 15.44 -21.42
N TYR A 190 -3.18 14.90 -20.24
CA TYR A 190 -4.01 13.86 -19.65
C TYR A 190 -4.79 14.37 -18.45
N SER A 191 -6.02 13.90 -18.27
CA SER A 191 -6.84 14.12 -17.08
C SER A 191 -6.73 12.95 -16.09
N LYS A 192 -6.46 11.73 -16.61
CA LYS A 192 -6.32 10.53 -15.81
C LYS A 192 -5.39 9.51 -16.46
N ILE A 193 -4.59 8.83 -15.65
CA ILE A 193 -3.73 7.71 -16.04
C ILE A 193 -4.13 6.53 -15.18
N SER A 194 -4.65 5.46 -15.77
CA SER A 194 -5.10 4.28 -15.05
C SER A 194 -4.07 3.16 -15.16
N VAL A 195 -3.57 2.71 -14.02
CA VAL A 195 -2.66 1.57 -13.87
C VAL A 195 -3.33 0.39 -13.17
N LYS A 196 -4.66 0.35 -13.15
CA LYS A 196 -5.45 -0.69 -12.48
C LYS A 196 -5.42 -2.04 -13.21
N TYR A 197 -5.12 -2.02 -14.50
CA TYR A 197 -5.12 -3.23 -15.32
C TYR A 197 -3.73 -3.88 -15.34
N ASP A 198 -3.68 -5.20 -15.31
CA ASP A 198 -2.42 -5.92 -15.43
C ASP A 198 -1.81 -5.69 -16.82
N ASN A 199 -0.54 -5.28 -16.84
CA ASN A 199 0.26 -5.04 -18.07
C ASN A 199 -0.29 -3.99 -19.05
N GLN A 200 -1.25 -3.16 -18.62
CA GLN A 200 -1.83 -2.13 -19.46
C GLN A 200 -1.98 -0.80 -18.71
N ILE A 201 -1.55 0.29 -19.34
CA ILE A 201 -1.81 1.65 -18.86
C ILE A 201 -2.81 2.29 -19.81
N VAL A 202 -3.91 2.77 -19.24
CA VAL A 202 -4.97 3.45 -19.98
C VAL A 202 -4.96 4.93 -19.62
N THR A 203 -4.85 5.79 -20.62
CA THR A 203 -4.86 7.24 -20.41
C THR A 203 -6.18 7.84 -20.87
N THR A 204 -6.64 8.87 -20.17
CA THR A 204 -7.79 9.69 -20.58
C THR A 204 -7.26 11.07 -20.93
N LEU A 205 -7.52 11.52 -22.14
CA LEU A 205 -7.14 12.86 -22.61
C LEU A 205 -7.87 13.94 -21.82
N ASN A 206 -7.19 15.05 -21.58
CA ASN A 206 -7.79 16.22 -20.98
C ASN A 206 -8.58 16.99 -22.07
N PRO A 207 -9.91 17.15 -21.93
CA PRO A 207 -10.72 17.82 -22.92
C PRO A 207 -10.46 19.34 -23.04
N TYR A 208 -9.79 19.92 -22.05
CA TYR A 208 -9.45 21.34 -22.03
C TYR A 208 -8.07 21.64 -22.61
N PHE A 209 -7.32 20.61 -23.03
CA PHE A 209 -6.02 20.77 -23.67
C PHE A 209 -6.20 20.89 -25.19
N LYS A 210 -5.86 22.05 -25.76
CA LYS A 210 -6.18 22.43 -27.16
C LYS A 210 -5.74 21.41 -28.20
N GLU A 211 -4.56 20.79 -28.02
CA GLU A 211 -4.06 19.80 -28.97
C GLU A 211 -4.89 18.51 -28.98
N ASN A 212 -5.67 18.26 -27.93
CA ASN A 212 -6.52 17.08 -27.85
C ASN A 212 -7.84 17.24 -28.61
N ASP A 213 -8.26 18.46 -28.97
CA ASP A 213 -9.57 18.71 -29.61
C ASP A 213 -9.75 17.91 -30.90
N SER A 214 -8.73 17.85 -31.75
CA SER A 214 -8.78 17.09 -32.98
C SER A 214 -8.86 15.59 -32.73
N LEU A 215 -8.10 15.05 -31.75
CA LEU A 215 -8.10 13.64 -31.39
C LEU A 215 -9.43 13.20 -30.77
N ILE A 216 -10.00 14.02 -29.89
CA ILE A 216 -11.30 13.78 -29.25
C ILE A 216 -12.42 13.78 -30.29
N ASN A 217 -12.39 14.73 -31.22
CA ASN A 217 -13.37 14.84 -32.30
C ASN A 217 -13.29 13.67 -33.31
N ILE A 218 -12.10 13.20 -33.64
CA ILE A 218 -11.91 12.02 -34.49
C ILE A 218 -12.41 10.76 -33.75
N GLY A 219 -12.01 10.56 -32.50
CA GLY A 219 -12.41 9.41 -31.71
C GLY A 219 -13.92 9.34 -31.46
N SER A 220 -14.59 10.49 -31.24
CA SER A 220 -16.04 10.53 -31.08
C SER A 220 -16.79 10.21 -32.39
N LYS A 221 -16.27 10.63 -33.55
CA LYS A 221 -16.81 10.28 -34.86
C LYS A 221 -16.63 8.79 -35.21
N GLU A 222 -15.52 8.20 -34.81
CA GLU A 222 -15.28 6.75 -34.99
C GLU A 222 -16.19 5.89 -34.09
N LEU A 223 -16.34 6.27 -32.82
CA LEU A 223 -17.27 5.63 -31.90
C LEU A 223 -18.73 5.72 -32.37
N ALA A 224 -19.14 6.84 -32.95
CA ALA A 224 -20.47 7.00 -33.52
C ALA A 224 -20.70 6.11 -34.76
N LYS A 225 -19.64 5.72 -35.48
CA LYS A 225 -19.69 4.80 -36.62
C LYS A 225 -19.59 3.34 -36.22
N ALA A 226 -19.15 3.02 -35.00
CA ALA A 226 -19.06 1.67 -34.51
C ALA A 226 -20.48 1.07 -34.34
N PRO A 227 -20.74 -0.14 -34.83
CA PRO A 227 -22.06 -0.75 -34.73
C PRO A 227 -22.39 -0.95 -33.24
N THR A 228 -23.51 -0.38 -32.82
CA THR A 228 -24.04 -0.58 -31.47
C THR A 228 -24.38 -2.07 -31.25
N ALA A 229 -24.25 -2.56 -30.01
CA ALA A 229 -24.56 -3.94 -29.66
C ALA A 229 -25.95 -4.40 -30.17
N ALA A 230 -26.91 -3.46 -30.26
CA ALA A 230 -28.23 -3.70 -30.87
C ALA A 230 -28.18 -3.99 -32.39
N ASN A 231 -27.21 -3.42 -33.11
CA ASN A 231 -27.04 -3.67 -34.54
C ASN A 231 -26.23 -4.96 -34.80
N ILE A 232 -25.40 -5.39 -33.89
CA ILE A 232 -24.72 -6.72 -33.96
C ILE A 232 -25.73 -7.82 -33.75
N ALA A 233 -26.60 -7.70 -32.74
CA ALA A 233 -27.66 -8.65 -32.46
C ALA A 233 -28.68 -8.79 -33.63
N LYS A 234 -29.02 -7.67 -34.31
CA LYS A 234 -29.86 -7.69 -35.52
C LYS A 234 -29.17 -8.35 -36.73
N LYS A 235 -27.85 -8.21 -36.85
CA LYS A 235 -27.09 -8.82 -37.95
C LYS A 235 -26.88 -10.32 -37.75
N GLU A 236 -26.83 -10.80 -36.51
CA GLU A 236 -26.80 -12.23 -36.19
C GLU A 236 -28.18 -12.90 -36.32
N ALA A 237 -29.26 -12.17 -36.00
CA ALA A 237 -30.63 -12.64 -36.19
C ALA A 237 -31.09 -12.71 -37.64
N ALA A 238 -30.38 -12.05 -38.58
CA ALA A 238 -30.70 -12.00 -40.00
C ALA A 238 -29.92 -13.00 -40.86
N LYS A 239 -29.12 -13.92 -40.28
CA LYS A 239 -28.55 -15.03 -41.06
C LYS A 239 -29.59 -16.09 -41.27
N PRO A 240 -29.91 -16.51 -42.54
CA PRO A 240 -30.89 -17.55 -42.81
C PRO A 240 -30.38 -18.90 -42.24
N VAL A 241 -31.16 -19.47 -41.37
CA VAL A 241 -30.97 -20.84 -40.87
C VAL A 241 -31.14 -21.79 -42.08
N ALA A 242 -30.04 -22.35 -42.53
CA ALA A 242 -30.08 -23.42 -43.51
C ALA A 242 -30.80 -24.63 -42.89
N LYS A 243 -31.88 -25.06 -43.55
CA LYS A 243 -32.64 -26.29 -43.18
C LYS A 243 -31.69 -27.50 -43.18
N PRO A 244 -31.76 -28.38 -42.19
CA PRO A 244 -31.01 -29.62 -42.23
C PRO A 244 -31.72 -30.60 -43.20
N GLU A 245 -31.00 -30.99 -44.23
CA GLU A 245 -31.42 -32.15 -45.08
C GLU A 245 -31.25 -33.44 -44.26
N THR A 246 -32.36 -34.13 -44.12
CA THR A 246 -32.43 -35.46 -43.55
C THR A 246 -31.91 -36.50 -44.55
N LYS A 247 -30.81 -37.19 -44.21
CA LYS A 247 -30.43 -38.48 -44.81
C LYS A 247 -30.52 -39.60 -43.79
N PRO A 248 -30.90 -40.84 -44.23
CA PRO A 248 -31.41 -41.87 -43.33
C PRO A 248 -30.32 -42.59 -42.52
N ARG A 249 -30.72 -43.01 -41.36
CA ARG A 249 -29.99 -43.83 -40.40
C ARG A 249 -29.55 -45.18 -40.98
N GLU A 250 -28.28 -45.48 -40.91
CA GLU A 250 -27.78 -46.85 -40.83
C GLU A 250 -27.36 -47.21 -39.42
N LYS A 251 -27.74 -48.44 -39.00
CA LYS A 251 -27.60 -48.91 -37.63
C LYS A 251 -26.16 -49.37 -37.32
N PRO A 252 -25.73 -49.31 -36.08
CA PRO A 252 -24.38 -49.67 -35.70
C PRO A 252 -24.22 -51.17 -35.49
N LYS A 253 -23.05 -51.69 -35.91
CA LYS A 253 -22.58 -53.03 -35.49
C LYS A 253 -21.66 -52.85 -34.26
N VAL A 254 -22.07 -53.57 -33.25
CA VAL A 254 -21.40 -53.79 -31.98
C VAL A 254 -20.17 -54.67 -32.22
N ALA A 255 -19.01 -54.25 -31.68
CA ALA A 255 -17.90 -55.18 -31.38
C ALA A 255 -17.33 -54.81 -29.99
N VAL A 256 -17.58 -55.73 -29.11
CA VAL A 256 -17.09 -55.79 -27.75
C VAL A 256 -15.68 -56.35 -27.77
N SER A 257 -14.76 -55.72 -27.05
CA SER A 257 -13.69 -56.47 -26.36
C SER A 257 -13.15 -55.66 -25.19
N LYS A 258 -13.27 -56.27 -24.04
CA LYS A 258 -12.75 -55.90 -22.72
C LYS A 258 -11.30 -56.41 -22.53
N PRO A 259 -10.73 -56.27 -21.34
CA PRO A 259 -9.53 -55.50 -21.04
C PRO A 259 -8.37 -56.42 -20.66
N LYS A 260 -7.17 -55.84 -20.51
CA LYS A 260 -6.17 -56.50 -19.64
C LYS A 260 -5.28 -55.46 -18.99
N ALA A 261 -5.33 -55.51 -17.69
CA ALA A 261 -4.39 -54.94 -16.76
C ALA A 261 -3.05 -55.72 -16.77
N GLU A 262 -1.95 -55.06 -16.38
CA GLU A 262 -0.91 -55.53 -15.49
C GLU A 262 0.17 -54.42 -15.37
N LEU A 263 0.27 -53.91 -14.28
CA LEU A 263 1.17 -53.82 -13.16
C LEU A 263 2.57 -54.44 -13.42
N LYS A 264 3.62 -53.64 -13.30
CA LYS A 264 4.88 -54.00 -12.61
C LYS A 264 5.78 -52.81 -12.36
N THR A 265 5.93 -52.55 -11.10
CA THR A 265 7.03 -52.04 -10.29
C THR A 265 8.45 -52.33 -10.83
N ALA A 266 9.35 -51.35 -10.73
CA ALA A 266 10.71 -51.56 -10.23
C ALA A 266 11.37 -50.25 -9.78
N VAL A 267 11.78 -50.30 -8.55
CA VAL A 267 12.67 -49.47 -7.74
C VAL A 267 14.12 -49.58 -8.21
N LYS A 268 14.91 -48.48 -8.20
CA LYS A 268 16.33 -48.41 -7.73
C LYS A 268 16.77 -46.95 -7.84
N LYS A 269 16.98 -46.26 -6.70
CA LYS A 269 18.19 -45.97 -5.95
C LYS A 269 19.45 -45.78 -6.79
N GLU A 270 20.00 -44.54 -6.73
CA GLU A 270 21.26 -44.23 -6.09
C GLU A 270 21.66 -42.74 -6.32
N ASN A 271 21.96 -42.11 -5.19
CA ASN A 271 22.76 -40.88 -5.09
C ASN A 271 24.24 -41.28 -5.15
N PRO A 272 25.22 -40.50 -5.54
CA PRO A 272 25.86 -39.64 -4.55
C PRO A 272 26.36 -38.27 -5.06
N ASN A 273 26.36 -37.36 -4.12
CA ASN A 273 27.12 -36.11 -4.09
C ASN A 273 28.63 -36.37 -4.13
N PRO A 274 29.48 -35.52 -4.73
CA PRO A 274 30.45 -34.88 -3.88
C PRO A 274 30.87 -33.41 -4.21
N LYS A 275 31.15 -32.72 -3.07
CA LYS A 275 32.25 -31.78 -2.80
C LYS A 275 32.22 -30.36 -3.36
N THR A 276 31.89 -29.46 -2.46
CA THR A 276 32.67 -28.29 -1.96
C THR A 276 33.84 -27.79 -2.81
N SER A 277 33.74 -26.53 -3.22
CA SER A 277 34.87 -25.60 -3.24
C SER A 277 34.41 -24.17 -3.09
N THR A 278 34.71 -23.58 -1.97
CA THR A 278 34.68 -22.15 -1.66
C THR A 278 35.81 -21.41 -2.37
N PRO A 279 35.60 -20.24 -2.91
CA PRO A 279 36.67 -19.27 -3.13
C PRO A 279 36.66 -18.16 -2.08
N LYS A 280 37.87 -17.86 -1.65
CA LYS A 280 38.38 -16.89 -0.69
C LYS A 280 38.04 -15.43 -1.09
N PRO A 281 37.83 -14.51 -0.14
CA PRO A 281 37.53 -13.11 -0.44
C PRO A 281 38.76 -12.32 -0.87
N ALA A 282 38.58 -11.50 -1.90
CA ALA A 282 39.57 -10.56 -2.40
C ALA A 282 39.59 -9.27 -1.57
N ALA A 283 40.78 -8.71 -1.42
CA ALA A 283 41.15 -7.58 -0.58
C ALA A 283 40.54 -6.25 -1.03
N LYS A 284 40.26 -5.39 -0.03
CA LYS A 284 39.86 -3.97 -0.18
C LYS A 284 41.03 -3.10 -0.65
N PRO A 285 40.83 -2.14 -1.56
CA PRO A 285 41.79 -1.07 -1.77
C PRO A 285 41.57 0.08 -0.75
N LYS A 286 42.67 0.54 -0.17
CA LYS A 286 42.75 1.69 0.74
C LYS A 286 42.65 2.98 -0.08
N ALA A 287 41.65 3.82 0.22
CA ALA A 287 41.59 5.19 -0.27
C ALA A 287 42.48 6.12 0.60
N LYS A 288 43.38 6.83 -0.04
CA LYS A 288 44.15 7.92 0.58
C LYS A 288 43.35 9.21 0.46
N VAL A 289 43.05 9.83 1.59
CA VAL A 289 42.52 11.18 1.70
C VAL A 289 43.72 12.15 1.57
N LYS A 290 43.65 13.10 0.65
CA LYS A 290 44.46 14.33 0.64
C LYS A 290 43.53 15.47 1.06
N ILE A 291 43.98 16.16 2.08
CA ILE A 291 43.45 17.43 2.58
C ILE A 291 44.22 18.52 1.88
N GLU A 292 43.55 19.43 1.24
CA GLU A 292 43.88 20.84 1.06
C GLU A 292 42.61 21.66 1.24
#